data_d344f593775fa84947f584375ad97dad
#
_entry.id   d344f593775fa84947f584375ad97dad
#
_cell.length_a   1.000
_cell.length_b   1.000
_cell.length_c   1.000
_cell.angle_alpha   90.00
_cell.angle_beta   90.00
_cell.angle_gamma   90.00
#
_symmetry.space_group_name_H-M   'P 1'
#
loop_
_entity.id
_entity.type
_entity.pdbx_description
1 polymer ?
#
loop_
_entity_poly.entity_id
_entity_poly.type
_entity_poly.pdbx_seq_one_letter_code
_entity_poly.pdbx_strand_id
1 'polypeptide(L)'
;MDYQMFVKSVGERLKRRRKALGYTQSELVEILNKGCNQTDEDFLSDKQISRFESGHNCTRLDKFVKWSVALGKTPDYFLLGIDNTNEKNDKQIEQICEYLKVCDENDVNNVLLFVKAIYEKNNDKS
;
A
#
# COMPACT_ATOMS: atom_id res chain seq x y z
N MET A 1 -11.57 -1.24 24.73
CA MET A 1 -10.46 -0.93 23.80
C MET A 1 -9.90 0.43 24.16
N ASP A 2 -8.59 0.51 24.34
CA ASP A 2 -7.92 1.80 24.56
C ASP A 2 -7.76 2.49 23.21
N TYR A 3 -8.37 3.65 23.05
CA TYR A 3 -8.37 4.41 21.82
C TYR A 3 -6.95 4.81 21.38
N GLN A 4 -6.12 5.24 22.33
CA GLN A 4 -4.75 5.65 22.00
C GLN A 4 -3.90 4.47 21.53
N MET A 5 -4.05 3.31 22.14
CA MET A 5 -3.36 2.10 21.70
C MET A 5 -3.82 1.67 20.32
N PHE A 6 -5.12 1.82 20.04
CA PHE A 6 -5.66 1.50 18.72
C PHE A 6 -5.07 2.41 17.64
N VAL A 7 -5.07 3.71 17.84
CA VAL A 7 -4.53 4.68 16.87
C VAL A 7 -3.04 4.44 16.66
N LYS A 8 -2.31 4.15 17.71
CA LYS A 8 -0.88 3.84 17.63
C LYS A 8 -0.61 2.59 16.79
N SER A 9 -1.42 1.55 17.00
CA SER A 9 -1.28 0.30 16.23
C SER A 9 -1.54 0.52 14.74
N VAL A 10 -2.57 1.31 14.42
CA VAL A 10 -2.87 1.65 13.02
C VAL A 10 -1.70 2.41 12.39
N GLY A 11 -1.18 3.41 13.10
CA GLY A 11 -0.04 4.20 12.62
C GLY A 11 1.20 3.35 12.38
N GLU A 12 1.48 2.41 13.27
CA GLU A 12 2.61 1.49 13.12
C GLU A 12 2.46 0.60 11.88
N ARG A 13 1.26 0.11 11.61
CA ARG A 13 1.00 -0.73 10.43
C ARG A 13 1.17 0.07 9.14
N LEU A 14 0.68 1.30 9.11
CA LEU A 14 0.87 2.19 7.97
C LEU A 14 2.35 2.47 7.71
N LYS A 15 3.09 2.80 8.75
CA LYS A 15 4.52 3.07 8.66
C LYS A 15 5.30 1.84 8.19
N ARG A 16 4.99 0.68 8.76
CA ARG A 16 5.66 -0.57 8.41
C ARG A 16 5.44 -0.91 6.94
N ARG A 17 4.20 -0.78 6.46
CA ARG A 17 3.88 -1.07 5.07
C ARG A 17 4.56 -0.09 4.14
N ARG A 18 4.57 1.20 4.47
CA ARG A 18 5.29 2.22 3.68
C ARG A 18 6.76 1.85 3.53
N LYS A 19 7.40 1.49 4.63
CA LYS A 19 8.82 1.10 4.61
C LYS A 19 9.06 -0.19 3.82
N ALA A 20 8.15 -1.15 3.94
CA ALA A 20 8.24 -2.41 3.18
C ALA A 20 8.17 -2.16 1.67
N LEU A 21 7.43 -1.16 1.24
CA LEU A 21 7.36 -0.76 -0.17
C LEU A 21 8.52 0.14 -0.60
N GLY A 22 9.39 0.53 0.35
CA GLY A 22 10.55 1.36 0.06
C GLY A 22 10.25 2.85 -0.08
N TYR A 23 9.09 3.32 0.36
CA TYR A 23 8.72 4.73 0.26
C TYR A 23 9.22 5.52 1.45
N THR A 24 9.78 6.70 1.19
CA THR A 24 9.97 7.72 2.22
C THR A 24 8.63 8.40 2.51
N GLN A 25 8.55 9.14 3.62
CA GLN A 25 7.34 9.92 3.91
C GLN A 25 7.07 10.93 2.80
N SER A 26 8.11 11.58 2.26
CA SER A 26 7.97 12.54 1.17
C SER A 26 7.41 11.90 -0.10
N GLU A 27 7.88 10.71 -0.43
CA GLU A 27 7.36 9.97 -1.59
C GLU A 27 5.89 9.59 -1.40
N LEU A 28 5.51 9.19 -0.19
CA LEU A 28 4.12 8.88 0.13
C LEU A 28 3.24 10.13 0.02
N VAL A 29 3.74 11.28 0.49
CA VAL A 29 3.03 12.56 0.34
C VAL A 29 2.72 12.84 -1.13
N GLU A 30 3.70 12.66 -2.00
CA GLU A 30 3.49 12.87 -3.44
C GLU A 30 2.43 11.93 -4.01
N ILE A 31 2.47 10.66 -3.63
CA ILE A 31 1.51 9.65 -4.09
C ILE A 31 0.10 10.01 -3.63
N LEU A 32 -0.05 10.34 -2.35
CA LEU A 32 -1.36 10.63 -1.76
C LEU A 32 -1.97 11.93 -2.28
N ASN A 33 -1.13 12.89 -2.64
CA ASN A 33 -1.58 14.20 -3.08
C ASN A 33 -1.60 14.35 -4.61
N LYS A 34 -1.43 13.28 -5.34
CA LYS A 34 -1.44 13.31 -6.79
C LYS A 34 -2.78 13.89 -7.29
N GLY A 35 -2.71 14.98 -8.02
CA GLY A 35 -3.89 15.68 -8.49
C GLY A 35 -4.49 16.67 -7.51
N CYS A 36 -3.91 16.84 -6.31
CA CYS A 36 -4.37 17.80 -5.31
C CYS A 36 -3.46 19.01 -5.25
N ASN A 37 -4.04 20.20 -5.03
CA ASN A 37 -3.30 21.42 -4.74
C ASN A 37 -3.11 21.55 -3.23
N GLN A 38 -2.08 22.30 -2.81
CA GLN A 38 -1.80 22.51 -1.39
C GLN A 38 -2.96 23.18 -0.63
N THR A 39 -3.85 23.86 -1.35
CA THR A 39 -5.02 24.53 -0.77
C THR A 39 -6.24 23.62 -0.67
N ASP A 40 -6.20 22.43 -1.24
CA ASP A 40 -7.33 21.48 -1.19
C ASP A 40 -7.48 20.90 0.21
N GLU A 41 -8.73 20.68 0.62
CA GLU A 41 -9.04 20.02 1.91
C GLU A 41 -8.50 18.61 1.97
N ASP A 42 -8.36 17.97 0.82
CA ASP A 42 -7.87 16.58 0.72
C ASP A 42 -6.36 16.47 0.78
N PHE A 43 -5.65 17.61 0.79
CA PHE A 43 -4.19 17.61 0.82
C PHE A 43 -3.67 17.09 2.17
N LEU A 44 -2.70 16.17 2.11
CA LEU A 44 -2.03 15.65 3.31
C LEU A 44 -0.59 16.16 3.33
N SER A 45 -0.25 16.89 4.38
CA SER A 45 1.10 17.39 4.58
C SER A 45 2.02 16.33 5.19
N ASP A 46 3.33 16.52 5.07
CA ASP A 46 4.35 15.67 5.70
C ASP A 46 4.08 15.54 7.21
N LYS A 47 3.70 16.64 7.83
CA LYS A 47 3.43 16.69 9.27
C LYS A 47 2.25 15.83 9.66
N GLN A 48 1.17 15.86 8.86
CA GLN A 48 -0.01 15.04 9.11
C GLN A 48 0.30 13.55 8.98
N ILE A 49 1.07 13.18 7.94
CA ILE A 49 1.49 11.80 7.74
C ILE A 49 2.37 11.32 8.89
N SER A 50 3.34 12.13 9.30
CA SER A 50 4.22 11.81 10.41
C SER A 50 3.44 11.62 11.72
N ARG A 51 2.49 12.50 12.00
CA ARG A 51 1.68 12.41 13.22
C ARG A 51 0.77 11.19 13.22
N PHE A 52 0.23 10.83 12.07
CA PHE A 52 -0.60 9.63 11.97
C PHE A 52 0.25 8.38 12.16
N GLU A 53 1.39 8.28 11.51
CA GLU A 53 2.28 7.12 11.65
C GLU A 53 2.79 6.94 13.07
N SER A 54 2.97 8.04 13.81
CA SER A 54 3.42 7.97 15.20
C SER A 54 2.31 7.76 16.22
N GLY A 55 1.06 7.71 15.75
CA GLY A 55 -0.09 7.44 16.63
C GLY A 55 -0.60 8.65 17.40
N HIS A 56 -0.22 9.87 17.02
CA HIS A 56 -0.69 11.08 17.68
C HIS A 56 -2.08 11.49 17.23
N ASN A 57 -2.41 11.27 15.96
CA ASN A 57 -3.70 11.67 15.39
C ASN A 57 -4.26 10.57 14.51
N CYS A 58 -5.59 10.58 14.38
CA CYS A 58 -6.30 9.75 13.41
C CYS A 58 -6.71 10.61 12.23
N THR A 59 -6.63 10.05 11.02
CA THR A 59 -7.07 10.77 9.82
C THR A 59 -8.55 10.51 9.55
N ARG A 60 -9.16 11.32 8.67
CA ARG A 60 -10.52 11.10 8.22
C ARG A 60 -10.61 9.80 7.43
N LEU A 61 -11.80 9.19 7.44
CA LEU A 61 -12.02 7.90 6.80
C LEU A 61 -11.72 7.93 5.29
N ASP A 62 -12.12 9.00 4.60
CA ASP A 62 -11.88 9.14 3.17
C ASP A 62 -10.36 9.17 2.84
N LYS A 63 -9.59 9.89 3.63
CA LYS A 63 -8.14 9.94 3.49
C LYS A 63 -7.49 8.61 3.84
N PHE A 64 -8.04 7.93 4.85
CA PHE A 64 -7.56 6.62 5.27
C PHE A 64 -7.71 5.58 4.15
N VAL A 65 -8.86 5.55 3.48
CA VAL A 65 -9.10 4.64 2.36
C VAL A 65 -8.11 4.94 1.22
N LYS A 66 -7.90 6.22 0.91
CA LYS A 66 -6.93 6.62 -0.11
C LYS A 66 -5.53 6.14 0.23
N TRP A 67 -5.15 6.25 1.49
CA TRP A 67 -3.86 5.79 2.00
C TRP A 67 -3.74 4.26 1.85
N SER A 68 -4.78 3.52 2.22
CA SER A 68 -4.80 2.07 2.10
C SER A 68 -4.59 1.62 0.65
N VAL A 69 -5.28 2.26 -0.30
CA VAL A 69 -5.13 1.97 -1.72
C VAL A 69 -3.70 2.24 -2.18
N ALA A 70 -3.12 3.37 -1.76
CA ALA A 70 -1.75 3.72 -2.13
C ALA A 70 -0.73 2.71 -1.61
N LEU A 71 -0.96 2.11 -0.45
CA LEU A 71 -0.07 1.13 0.15
C LEU A 71 -0.40 -0.32 -0.24
N GLY A 72 -1.45 -0.53 -1.03
CA GLY A 72 -1.77 -1.84 -1.59
C GLY A 72 -2.30 -2.86 -0.60
N LYS A 73 -2.89 -2.41 0.51
CA LYS A 73 -3.54 -3.28 1.49
C LYS A 73 -4.97 -2.80 1.75
N THR A 74 -5.81 -3.70 2.25
CA THR A 74 -7.18 -3.34 2.60
C THR A 74 -7.22 -2.53 3.91
N PRO A 75 -8.29 -1.73 4.13
CA PRO A 75 -8.44 -1.04 5.41
C PRO A 75 -8.43 -1.98 6.62
N ASP A 76 -8.96 -3.19 6.48
CA ASP A 76 -8.95 -4.20 7.56
C ASP A 76 -7.55 -4.52 8.05
N TYR A 77 -6.59 -4.57 7.12
CA TYR A 77 -5.21 -4.82 7.48
C TYR A 77 -4.67 -3.75 8.44
N PHE A 78 -4.91 -2.48 8.13
CA PHE A 78 -4.40 -1.39 8.94
C PHE A 78 -5.18 -1.21 10.24
N LEU A 79 -6.49 -1.40 10.20
CA LEU A 79 -7.36 -1.20 11.37
C LEU A 79 -7.26 -2.35 12.38
N LEU A 80 -7.27 -3.58 11.89
CA LEU A 80 -7.40 -4.76 12.75
C LEU A 80 -6.20 -5.71 12.68
N GLY A 81 -5.26 -5.46 11.80
CA GLY A 81 -4.14 -6.36 11.58
C GLY A 81 -4.52 -7.64 10.86
N ILE A 82 -5.69 -7.67 10.23
CA ILE A 82 -6.17 -8.83 9.49
C ILE A 82 -5.67 -8.74 8.06
N ASP A 83 -4.81 -9.66 7.67
CA ASP A 83 -4.29 -9.72 6.32
C ASP A 83 -4.93 -10.91 5.59
N ASN A 84 -5.86 -10.59 4.70
CA ASN A 84 -6.52 -11.58 3.86
C ASN A 84 -5.71 -11.90 2.60
N THR A 85 -4.60 -11.20 2.38
CA THR A 85 -3.69 -11.50 1.29
C THR A 85 -2.71 -12.59 1.73
N ASN A 86 -2.17 -13.34 0.77
CA ASN A 86 -1.20 -14.38 1.05
C ASN A 86 0.18 -13.75 1.25
N GLU A 87 0.53 -13.42 2.49
CA GLU A 87 1.82 -12.80 2.83
C GLU A 87 3.03 -13.60 2.32
N LYS A 88 2.88 -14.91 2.21
CA LYS A 88 3.97 -15.76 1.69
C LYS A 88 4.38 -15.37 0.28
N ASN A 89 3.45 -14.83 -0.48
CA ASN A 89 3.70 -14.49 -1.88
C ASN A 89 4.08 -13.01 -2.08
N ASP A 90 3.87 -12.15 -1.08
CA ASP A 90 4.14 -10.71 -1.24
C ASP A 90 5.60 -10.45 -1.59
N LYS A 91 6.53 -11.11 -0.91
CA LYS A 91 7.97 -10.93 -1.17
C LYS A 91 8.36 -11.41 -2.56
N GLN A 92 7.81 -12.55 -2.97
CA GLN A 92 8.06 -13.09 -4.31
C GLN A 92 7.49 -12.17 -5.38
N ILE A 93 6.30 -11.62 -5.16
CA ILE A 93 5.70 -10.67 -6.10
C ILE A 93 6.57 -9.42 -6.22
N GLU A 94 7.06 -8.89 -5.11
CA GLU A 94 7.98 -7.75 -5.12
C GLU A 94 9.26 -8.06 -5.90
N GLN A 95 9.83 -9.24 -5.71
CA GLN A 95 11.01 -9.67 -6.44
C GLN A 95 10.75 -9.78 -7.94
N ILE A 96 9.60 -10.34 -8.30
CA ILE A 96 9.18 -10.44 -9.71
C ILE A 96 9.10 -9.05 -10.33
N CYS A 97 8.49 -8.09 -9.62
CA CYS A 97 8.39 -6.72 -10.09
C CYS A 97 9.77 -6.06 -10.27
N GLU A 98 10.68 -6.30 -9.32
CA GLU A 98 12.04 -5.75 -9.43
C GLU A 98 12.79 -6.32 -10.64
N TYR A 99 12.68 -7.62 -10.89
CA TYR A 99 13.30 -8.24 -12.04
C TYR A 99 12.72 -7.72 -13.36
N LEU A 100 11.40 -7.49 -13.40
CA LEU A 100 10.72 -7.00 -14.60
C LEU A 100 11.13 -5.58 -14.98
N LYS A 101 11.56 -4.77 -14.02
CA LYS A 101 12.00 -3.39 -14.28
C LYS A 101 13.23 -3.31 -15.19
N VAL A 102 14.06 -4.34 -15.21
CA VAL A 102 15.28 -4.38 -16.03
C VAL A 102 15.11 -5.17 -17.31
N CYS A 103 13.94 -5.74 -17.54
CA CYS A 103 13.63 -6.50 -18.74
C CYS A 103 13.13 -5.58 -19.84
N ASP A 104 13.37 -5.97 -21.11
CA ASP A 104 12.83 -5.23 -22.23
C ASP A 104 11.33 -5.55 -22.44
N GLU A 105 10.69 -4.83 -23.36
CA GLU A 105 9.27 -4.97 -23.64
C GLU A 105 8.90 -6.39 -24.07
N ASN A 106 9.74 -7.02 -24.88
CA ASN A 106 9.51 -8.36 -25.36
C ASN A 106 9.52 -9.39 -24.23
N ASP A 107 10.49 -9.27 -23.31
CA ASP A 107 10.58 -10.14 -22.14
C ASP A 107 9.38 -9.96 -21.22
N VAL A 108 8.97 -8.73 -20.99
CA VAL A 108 7.79 -8.41 -20.16
C VAL A 108 6.53 -9.04 -20.77
N ASN A 109 6.36 -8.94 -22.07
CA ASN A 109 5.22 -9.55 -22.78
C ASN A 109 5.22 -11.08 -22.63
N ASN A 110 6.38 -11.71 -22.72
CA ASN A 110 6.49 -13.17 -22.54
C ASN A 110 6.09 -13.59 -21.13
N VAL A 111 6.52 -12.82 -20.11
CA VAL A 111 6.13 -13.08 -18.72
C VAL A 111 4.63 -12.90 -18.53
N LEU A 112 4.07 -11.86 -19.16
CA LEU A 112 2.62 -11.59 -19.09
C LEU A 112 1.82 -12.77 -19.65
N LEU A 113 2.23 -13.34 -20.78
CA LEU A 113 1.58 -14.50 -21.36
C LEU A 113 1.63 -15.71 -20.43
N PHE A 114 2.77 -15.94 -19.80
CA PHE A 114 2.94 -17.03 -18.84
C PHE A 114 2.03 -16.87 -17.61
N VAL A 115 2.02 -15.67 -17.03
CA VAL A 115 1.18 -15.37 -15.87
C VAL A 115 -0.30 -15.49 -16.22
N LYS A 116 -0.69 -15.02 -17.40
CA LYS A 116 -2.08 -15.11 -17.87
C LYS A 116 -2.51 -16.57 -18.00
N ALA A 117 -1.66 -17.45 -18.50
CA ALA A 117 -1.94 -18.88 -18.62
C ALA A 117 -2.17 -19.50 -17.23
N ILE A 118 -1.35 -19.14 -16.24
CA ILE A 118 -1.51 -19.63 -14.87
C ILE A 118 -2.84 -19.12 -14.27
N TYR A 119 -3.16 -17.87 -14.51
CA TYR A 119 -4.40 -17.26 -14.02
C TYR A 119 -5.63 -17.98 -14.59
N GLU A 120 -5.65 -18.21 -15.89
CA GLU A 120 -6.77 -18.91 -16.55
C GLU A 120 -6.91 -20.33 -16.04
N LYS A 121 -5.79 -21.05 -15.85
CA LYS A 121 -5.80 -22.40 -15.30
C LYS A 121 -6.44 -22.44 -13.90
N ASN A 122 -6.11 -21.47 -13.05
CA ASN A 122 -6.65 -21.41 -11.70
C ASN A 122 -8.12 -21.03 -11.65
N ASN A 123 -8.58 -20.22 -12.59
CA ASN A 123 -9.99 -19.82 -12.67
C ASN A 123 -10.88 -20.92 -13.25
N ASP A 124 -10.35 -21.78 -14.11
CA ASP A 124 -11.11 -22.90 -14.69
C ASP A 124 -11.42 -24.01 -13.69
N LYS A 125 -10.86 -23.93 -12.48
CA LYS A 125 -11.10 -24.92 -11.41
C LYS A 125 -12.28 -24.58 -10.52
N SER A 126 -12.96 -23.49 -10.78
CA SER A 126 -14.12 -23.09 -9.98
C SER A 126 -15.38 -23.85 -10.34
#